data_33b8b1b702493ba796acb6a5e967f044
#
_entry.id   33b8b1b702493ba796acb6a5e967f044
#
_cell.length_a   1.000
_cell.length_b   1.000
_cell.length_c   1.000
_cell.angle_alpha   90.00
_cell.angle_beta   90.00
_cell.angle_gamma   90.00
#
_symmetry.space_group_name_H-M   'P 1'
#
loop_
_entity.id
_entity.type
_entity.pdbx_description
1 polymer ?
#
loop_
_entity_poly.entity_id
_entity_poly.type
_entity_poly.pdbx_seq_one_letter_code
_entity_poly.pdbx_strand_id
1 'polypeptide(L)' 'MMDHTEVWIKFEEIKEILGADELLECIAQALSTDELEENLRYIDRTQDLNVF' A
#
# COMPACT_ATOMS: atom_id res chain seq x y z
N MET A 1 6.91 -1.33 19.78
CA MET A 1 6.73 -1.45 18.31
C MET A 1 5.89 -2.69 18.01
N MET A 2 4.91 -2.58 17.11
CA MET A 2 4.10 -3.72 16.72
C MET A 2 4.88 -4.65 15.80
N ASP A 3 4.63 -5.96 15.92
CA ASP A 3 5.26 -6.90 15.02
C ASP A 3 4.50 -6.92 13.67
N HIS A 4 5.03 -7.68 12.72
CA HIS A 4 4.47 -7.75 11.36
C HIS A 4 3.00 -8.22 11.37
N THR A 5 2.70 -9.23 12.18
CA THR A 5 1.35 -9.80 12.27
C THR A 5 0.36 -8.76 12.81
N GLU A 6 0.77 -8.03 13.85
CA GLU A 6 -0.10 -7.00 14.43
C GLU A 6 -0.39 -5.88 13.42
N VAL A 7 0.61 -5.48 12.65
CA VAL A 7 0.44 -4.45 11.61
C VAL A 7 -0.57 -4.93 10.57
N TRP A 8 -0.48 -6.18 10.12
CA TRP A 8 -1.41 -6.72 9.13
C TRP A 8 -2.84 -6.80 9.68
N ILE A 9 -3.00 -7.12 10.96
CA ILE A 9 -4.33 -7.13 11.59
C ILE A 9 -4.92 -5.73 11.57
N LYS A 10 -4.13 -4.71 11.90
CA LYS A 10 -4.59 -3.31 11.87
C LYS A 10 -4.91 -2.87 10.44
N PHE A 11 -4.12 -3.30 9.47
CA PHE A 11 -4.39 -3.02 8.07
C PHE A 11 -5.77 -3.54 7.66
N GLU A 12 -6.09 -4.78 8.03
CA GLU A 12 -7.39 -5.36 7.71
C GLU A 12 -8.54 -4.64 8.40
N GLU A 13 -8.36 -4.22 9.65
CA GLU A 13 -9.37 -3.47 10.37
C GLU A 13 -9.67 -2.14 9.68
N ILE A 14 -8.62 -1.41 9.30
CA ILE A 14 -8.79 -0.12 8.62
C ILE A 14 -9.42 -0.32 7.25
N LYS A 15 -9.03 -1.38 6.55
CA LYS A 15 -9.59 -1.70 5.24
C LYS A 15 -11.09 -1.94 5.33
N GLU A 16 -11.56 -2.61 6.39
CA GLU A 16 -12.99 -2.84 6.58
C GLU A 16 -13.76 -1.55 6.89
N ILE A 17 -13.11 -0.63 7.60
CA ILE A 17 -13.76 0.63 7.98
C ILE A 17 -13.84 1.59 6.79
N LEU A 18 -12.75 1.76 6.06
CA LEU A 18 -12.65 2.73 4.96
C LEU A 18 -13.03 2.17 3.59
N GLY A 19 -12.84 0.87 3.40
CA GLY A 19 -12.90 0.26 2.08
C GLY A 19 -11.53 0.23 1.43
N ALA A 20 -11.33 -0.75 0.54
CA ALA A 20 -10.02 -0.99 -0.07
C ALA A 20 -9.54 0.19 -0.92
N ASP A 21 -10.43 0.77 -1.72
CA ASP A 21 -10.06 1.89 -2.60
C ASP A 21 -9.64 3.11 -1.80
N GLU A 22 -10.40 3.46 -0.77
CA GLU A 22 -10.09 4.61 0.07
C GLU A 22 -8.78 4.40 0.81
N LEU A 23 -8.57 3.21 1.36
CA LEU A 23 -7.32 2.89 2.06
C LEU A 23 -6.13 2.99 1.11
N LEU A 24 -6.28 2.50 -0.11
CA LEU A 24 -5.23 2.56 -1.11
C LEU A 24 -4.83 4.01 -1.41
N GLU A 25 -5.80 4.89 -1.58
CA GLU A 25 -5.54 6.29 -1.82
C GLU A 25 -4.86 6.96 -0.62
N CYS A 26 -5.29 6.62 0.58
CA CYS A 26 -4.68 7.16 1.80
C CYS A 26 -3.22 6.75 1.92
N ILE A 27 -2.90 5.50 1.61
CA ILE A 27 -1.52 5.02 1.63
C ILE A 27 -0.69 5.77 0.58
N ALA A 28 -1.22 5.90 -0.63
CA ALA A 28 -0.51 6.61 -1.70
C ALA A 28 -0.22 8.06 -1.32
N GLN A 29 -1.18 8.73 -0.68
CA GLN A 29 -1.01 10.11 -0.25
C GLN A 29 -0.04 10.26 0.92
N ALA A 30 0.10 9.21 1.73
CA ALA A 30 1.01 9.23 2.87
C ALA A 30 2.47 9.05 2.46
N LEU A 31 2.72 8.53 1.27
CA LEU A 31 4.07 8.34 0.75
C LEU A 31 4.55 9.58 0.02
N SER A 32 5.87 9.82 0.02
CA SER A 32 6.43 10.85 -0.85
C SER A 32 6.33 10.40 -2.30
N THR A 33 6.51 11.33 -3.23
CA THR A 33 6.46 11.01 -4.67
C THR A 33 7.50 9.94 -5.02
N ASP A 34 8.70 10.06 -4.48
CA ASP A 34 9.77 9.09 -4.75
C ASP A 34 9.44 7.71 -4.17
N GLU A 35 8.90 7.69 -2.96
CA GLU A 35 8.49 6.43 -2.33
C GLU A 35 7.35 5.76 -3.10
N LEU A 36 6.40 6.55 -3.55
CA LEU A 36 5.29 6.04 -4.34
C LEU A 36 5.78 5.45 -5.65
N GLU A 37 6.68 6.16 -6.33
CA GLU A 37 7.25 5.65 -7.59
C GLU A 37 8.00 4.34 -7.36
N GLU A 38 8.84 4.27 -6.34
CA GLU A 38 9.59 3.04 -6.04
C GLU A 38 8.66 1.87 -5.77
N ASN A 39 7.60 2.10 -5.01
CA ASN A 39 6.65 1.04 -4.70
C ASN A 39 5.87 0.61 -5.95
N LEU A 40 5.47 1.56 -6.78
CA LEU A 40 4.76 1.23 -8.01
C LEU A 40 5.64 0.45 -8.99
N ARG A 41 6.92 0.83 -9.10
CA ARG A 41 7.87 0.10 -9.92
C ARG A 41 8.10 -1.32 -9.42
N TYR A 42 8.14 -1.48 -8.10
CA TYR A 42 8.26 -2.81 -7.50
C TYR A 42 7.04 -3.68 -7.85
N ILE A 43 5.84 -3.12 -7.71
CA ILE A 43 4.60 -3.83 -8.05
C ILE A 43 4.57 -4.16 -9.52
N ASP A 44 4.93 -3.20 -10.38
CA ASP A 44 4.97 -3.39 -11.82
C ASP A 44 5.87 -4.56 -12.19
N ARG A 45 7.05 -4.63 -11.58
CA ARG A 45 8.02 -5.68 -11.86
C ARG A 45 7.55 -7.04 -11.35
N THR A 46 6.99 -7.09 -10.11
CA THR A 46 6.57 -8.36 -9.53
C THR A 46 5.31 -8.91 -10.17
N GLN A 47 4.45 -8.04 -10.70
CA GLN A 47 3.21 -8.44 -11.36
C GLN A 47 3.33 -8.43 -12.89
N ASP A 48 4.49 -8.06 -13.40
CA ASP A 48 4.79 -8.04 -14.84
C ASP A 48 3.76 -7.24 -15.63
N LEU A 49 3.51 -6.01 -15.20
CA LEU A 49 2.47 -5.17 -15.79
C LEU A 49 2.95 -4.35 -17.00
N ASN A 50 4.24 -4.05 -17.05
CA ASN A 50 4.88 -3.26 -18.12
C ASN A 50 4.29 -1.85 -18.25
N VAL A 51 4.02 -1.21 -17.11
CA VAL A 51 3.50 0.17 -17.08
C VAL A 51 4.64 1.18 -17.09
N PHE A 52 5.77 0.84 -16.46
CA PHE A 52 6.96 1.70 -16.40
C PHE A 52 7.99 1.35 -17.47
#